data_109b4eee4b2cc60535ab343b633dda68
#
_entry.id   109b4eee4b2cc60535ab343b633dda68
#
_cell.length_a   1.000
_cell.length_b   1.000
_cell.length_c   1.000
_cell.angle_alpha   90.00
_cell.angle_beta   90.00
_cell.angle_gamma   90.00
#
_symmetry.space_group_name_H-M   'P 1'
#
loop_
_entity.id
_entity.type
_entity.pdbx_description
1 polymer ?
#
loop_
_entity_poly.entity_id
_entity_poly.type
_entity_poly.pdbx_seq_one_letter_code
_entity_poly.pdbx_strand_id
1 'polypeptide(L)'
;MMLVVAFTSCNKDNNSDEIYPTESLLSVKTDLGEMLSRAAMPSGSEMGLYITSGSLGSVYDNTTSNNNVKAVLSGSGWTLTPAVYLSANNATIYAYTPYSTSVTAGTSVPVSVGTGKADYCYGKSTGTINAKSPSATISMNHALTKVRFKLSKTSTYTGAGKLTEISVNGSTNNTVCASGTLDISTGKITATTSSSHVVTQTNASGLYTITTTTPSDATAAALDMALIPAIFEEKEVNVAFTIDSKIFNFSLPKGTWEKGKINTYTLSLGGAGLTMANANVTVEDWVNGVTASGELK
;
A
#
# COMPACT_ATOMS: atom_id res chain seq x y z
N MET A 1 65.61 -51.76 -20.82
CA MET A 1 65.25 -51.34 -19.49
C MET A 1 63.94 -50.56 -19.58
N MET A 2 62.84 -51.25 -19.33
CA MET A 2 61.47 -50.77 -19.59
C MET A 2 60.88 -50.35 -18.25
N LEU A 3 60.60 -49.04 -18.11
CA LEU A 3 60.06 -48.46 -16.88
C LEU A 3 58.52 -48.59 -16.90
N VAL A 4 58.01 -49.47 -16.03
CA VAL A 4 56.56 -49.64 -15.82
C VAL A 4 56.10 -48.60 -14.81
N VAL A 5 55.29 -47.64 -15.24
CA VAL A 5 54.63 -46.69 -14.36
C VAL A 5 53.28 -47.27 -13.95
N ALA A 6 53.14 -47.65 -12.68
CA ALA A 6 51.89 -48.12 -12.10
C ALA A 6 50.98 -46.87 -11.81
N PHE A 7 49.85 -46.82 -12.48
CA PHE A 7 48.78 -45.87 -12.11
C PHE A 7 48.01 -46.46 -10.93
N THR A 8 48.15 -45.86 -9.76
CA THR A 8 47.24 -46.11 -8.65
C THR A 8 45.92 -45.39 -8.94
N SER A 9 44.87 -46.20 -9.16
CA SER A 9 43.48 -45.72 -9.22
C SER A 9 43.09 -45.17 -7.84
N CYS A 10 42.93 -43.88 -7.72
CA CYS A 10 42.23 -43.32 -6.58
C CYS A 10 40.75 -43.70 -6.68
N ASN A 11 40.25 -44.44 -5.72
CA ASN A 11 38.82 -44.61 -5.48
C ASN A 11 38.20 -43.26 -5.32
N LYS A 12 37.24 -42.97 -6.17
CA LYS A 12 36.37 -41.80 -6.08
C LYS A 12 35.34 -42.14 -5.00
N ASP A 13 35.62 -41.77 -3.75
CA ASP A 13 34.60 -41.73 -2.74
C ASP A 13 33.56 -40.71 -3.21
N ASN A 14 32.38 -41.19 -3.58
CA ASN A 14 31.19 -40.40 -3.87
C ASN A 14 30.60 -39.84 -2.56
N ASN A 15 31.36 -39.05 -1.84
CA ASN A 15 30.84 -38.14 -0.84
C ASN A 15 30.91 -36.74 -1.46
N SER A 16 29.94 -36.41 -2.26
CA SER A 16 29.70 -35.02 -2.64
C SER A 16 29.17 -34.31 -1.39
N ASP A 17 30.10 -33.94 -0.50
CA ASP A 17 29.84 -32.87 0.43
C ASP A 17 29.54 -31.63 -0.43
N GLU A 18 28.25 -31.38 -0.69
CA GLU A 18 27.81 -30.13 -1.28
C GLU A 18 28.29 -29.01 -0.34
N ILE A 19 29.34 -28.32 -0.72
CA ILE A 19 29.85 -27.16 0.01
C ILE A 19 28.81 -26.06 -0.17
N TYR A 20 27.88 -26.02 0.77
CA TYR A 20 26.91 -24.92 0.81
C TYR A 20 27.61 -23.64 1.23
N PRO A 21 27.30 -22.50 0.61
CA PRO A 21 27.85 -21.23 1.04
C PRO A 21 27.47 -20.96 2.49
N THR A 22 28.44 -20.54 3.29
CA THR A 22 28.22 -20.13 4.68
C THR A 22 27.40 -18.88 4.78
N GLU A 23 27.49 -18.02 3.77
CA GLU A 23 26.71 -16.78 3.63
C GLU A 23 26.32 -16.56 2.17
N SER A 24 25.16 -15.96 1.95
CA SER A 24 24.65 -15.57 0.62
C SER A 24 23.95 -14.22 0.67
N LEU A 25 24.16 -13.40 -0.36
CA LEU A 25 23.51 -12.12 -0.49
C LEU A 25 21.99 -12.31 -0.67
N LEU A 26 21.19 -11.62 0.15
CA LEU A 26 19.75 -11.63 0.05
C LEU A 26 19.30 -10.93 -1.23
N SER A 27 18.51 -11.62 -2.05
CA SER A 27 17.77 -11.05 -3.20
C SER A 27 16.30 -10.94 -2.87
N VAL A 28 15.70 -9.79 -3.12
CA VAL A 28 14.29 -9.54 -2.84
C VAL A 28 13.53 -9.26 -4.12
N LYS A 29 12.36 -9.89 -4.24
CA LYS A 29 11.33 -9.61 -5.25
C LYS A 29 10.02 -9.33 -4.53
N THR A 30 9.22 -8.43 -5.06
CA THR A 30 7.86 -8.23 -4.59
C THR A 30 6.89 -8.90 -5.53
N ASP A 31 5.99 -9.68 -4.95
CA ASP A 31 4.77 -10.11 -5.60
C ASP A 31 3.67 -9.21 -5.05
N LEU A 32 3.02 -8.46 -5.94
CA LEU A 32 1.93 -7.59 -5.55
C LEU A 32 0.63 -8.38 -5.32
N GLY A 33 0.68 -9.73 -5.36
CA GLY A 33 -0.44 -10.64 -5.09
C GLY A 33 -1.65 -10.30 -5.96
N GLU A 34 -2.83 -10.26 -5.32
CA GLU A 34 -4.05 -9.78 -5.97
C GLU A 34 -4.00 -8.27 -6.30
N MET A 35 -2.99 -7.54 -5.81
CA MET A 35 -2.66 -6.20 -6.28
C MET A 35 -2.18 -6.21 -7.74
N LEU A 36 -1.95 -7.39 -8.33
CA LEU A 36 -1.50 -7.58 -9.71
C LEU A 36 -2.63 -7.53 -10.72
N SER A 37 -3.20 -6.35 -10.95
CA SER A 37 -3.48 -5.97 -12.32
C SER A 37 -2.63 -4.73 -12.69
N ARG A 38 -1.32 -4.98 -12.87
CA ARG A 38 -0.43 -4.23 -13.77
C ARG A 38 -0.01 -2.79 -13.46
N ALA A 39 0.11 -2.36 -12.21
CA ALA A 39 1.04 -1.28 -11.95
C ALA A 39 2.19 -1.83 -11.11
N ALA A 40 3.26 -2.27 -11.78
CA ALA A 40 4.54 -2.47 -11.11
C ALA A 40 4.88 -1.19 -10.34
N MET A 41 5.42 -1.33 -9.12
CA MET A 41 5.95 -0.16 -8.44
C MET A 41 6.92 0.57 -9.38
N PRO A 42 6.83 1.90 -9.51
CA PRO A 42 7.72 2.63 -10.41
C PRO A 42 9.18 2.46 -9.97
N SER A 43 10.10 2.47 -10.94
CA SER A 43 11.54 2.49 -10.63
C SER A 43 11.84 3.67 -9.71
N GLY A 44 12.68 3.43 -8.70
CA GLY A 44 12.95 4.39 -7.63
C GLY A 44 12.01 4.30 -6.43
N SER A 45 10.99 3.43 -6.46
CA SER A 45 10.18 3.16 -5.27
C SER A 45 11.05 2.65 -4.12
N GLU A 46 10.68 3.04 -2.89
CA GLU A 46 11.42 2.70 -1.68
C GLU A 46 10.55 1.91 -0.71
N MET A 47 11.13 0.88 -0.10
CA MET A 47 10.50 0.14 1.00
C MET A 47 11.48 -0.10 2.15
N GLY A 48 10.95 -0.27 3.36
CA GLY A 48 11.69 -0.69 4.53
C GLY A 48 11.53 -2.17 4.77
N LEU A 49 12.63 -2.85 5.09
CA LEU A 49 12.67 -4.27 5.38
C LEU A 49 13.11 -4.53 6.81
N TYR A 50 12.46 -5.50 7.44
CA TYR A 50 12.87 -6.11 8.69
C TYR A 50 13.19 -7.57 8.43
N ILE A 51 14.47 -7.92 8.52
CA ILE A 51 14.93 -9.31 8.40
C ILE A 51 14.98 -9.88 9.81
N THR A 52 14.21 -10.95 10.05
CA THR A 52 13.95 -11.50 11.38
C THR A 52 14.19 -13.00 11.44
N SER A 53 14.39 -13.52 12.64
CA SER A 53 14.42 -14.97 12.91
C SER A 53 13.01 -15.50 13.22
N GLY A 54 12.00 -15.11 12.39
CA GLY A 54 10.59 -15.54 12.48
C GLY A 54 9.61 -14.41 12.73
N SER A 55 9.50 -13.86 13.94
CA SER A 55 8.58 -12.76 14.26
C SER A 55 9.26 -11.40 14.29
N LEU A 56 8.50 -10.32 14.10
CA LEU A 56 8.99 -8.96 14.33
C LEU A 56 9.53 -8.83 15.77
N GLY A 57 10.68 -8.15 15.90
CA GLY A 57 11.40 -7.98 17.16
C GLY A 57 12.49 -9.03 17.39
N SER A 58 12.48 -10.17 16.70
CA SER A 58 13.54 -11.16 16.72
C SER A 58 14.50 -10.89 15.57
N VAL A 59 15.51 -10.05 15.79
CA VAL A 59 16.44 -9.63 14.74
C VAL A 59 17.22 -10.82 14.22
N TYR A 60 17.35 -10.94 12.90
CA TYR A 60 18.06 -12.01 12.24
C TYR A 60 19.56 -11.98 12.63
N ASP A 61 20.07 -13.14 13.08
CA ASP A 61 21.45 -13.34 13.52
C ASP A 61 21.95 -12.27 14.52
N ASN A 62 21.03 -11.68 15.32
CA ASN A 62 21.29 -10.62 16.29
C ASN A 62 21.98 -9.36 15.68
N THR A 63 21.83 -9.15 14.37
CA THR A 63 22.45 -8.03 13.65
C THR A 63 21.46 -6.88 13.48
N THR A 64 21.60 -5.82 14.27
CA THR A 64 20.66 -4.69 14.32
C THR A 64 20.53 -3.93 13.00
N SER A 65 21.55 -3.99 12.12
CA SER A 65 21.48 -3.44 10.75
C SER A 65 20.45 -4.14 9.86
N ASN A 66 19.90 -5.29 10.30
CA ASN A 66 18.81 -6.00 9.64
C ASN A 66 17.42 -5.41 9.97
N ASN A 67 17.35 -4.37 10.80
CA ASN A 67 16.14 -3.61 11.07
C ASN A 67 16.05 -2.39 10.16
N ASN A 68 14.88 -2.19 9.57
CA ASN A 68 14.57 -1.05 8.70
C ASN A 68 15.60 -0.85 7.57
N VAL A 69 16.00 -1.94 6.93
CA VAL A 69 16.88 -1.92 5.75
C VAL A 69 16.16 -1.21 4.62
N LYS A 70 16.79 -0.19 4.04
CA LYS A 70 16.24 0.50 2.87
C LYS A 70 16.40 -0.38 1.63
N ALA A 71 15.33 -0.59 0.89
CA ALA A 71 15.34 -1.23 -0.42
C ALA A 71 14.81 -0.25 -1.48
N VAL A 72 15.53 -0.12 -2.59
CA VAL A 72 15.17 0.76 -3.72
C VAL A 72 14.95 -0.10 -4.96
N LEU A 73 13.82 0.07 -5.62
CA LEU A 73 13.50 -0.65 -6.86
C LEU A 73 14.33 -0.09 -8.03
N SER A 74 15.09 -0.97 -8.68
CA SER A 74 15.86 -0.65 -9.89
C SER A 74 15.63 -1.74 -10.93
N GLY A 75 14.97 -1.41 -12.02
CA GLY A 75 14.54 -2.41 -13.00
C GLY A 75 13.55 -3.40 -12.38
N SER A 76 13.89 -4.70 -12.35
CA SER A 76 13.05 -5.77 -11.80
C SER A 76 13.48 -6.24 -10.41
N GLY A 77 14.52 -5.64 -9.82
CA GLY A 77 15.10 -6.06 -8.55
C GLY A 77 15.18 -4.94 -7.53
N TRP A 78 15.30 -5.31 -6.26
CA TRP A 78 15.47 -4.39 -5.14
C TRP A 78 16.92 -4.35 -4.70
N THR A 79 17.51 -3.16 -4.67
CA THR A 79 18.84 -2.91 -4.11
C THR A 79 18.72 -2.55 -2.64
N LEU A 80 19.37 -3.33 -1.77
CA LEU A 80 19.32 -3.17 -0.33
C LEU A 80 20.48 -2.32 0.18
N THR A 81 20.20 -1.43 1.11
CA THR A 81 21.21 -0.59 1.79
C THR A 81 20.92 -0.57 3.30
N PRO A 82 21.81 -1.15 4.13
CA PRO A 82 22.98 -1.93 3.75
C PRO A 82 22.63 -3.24 3.02
N ALA A 83 23.61 -3.84 2.34
CA ALA A 83 23.49 -5.19 1.81
C ALA A 83 23.29 -6.19 2.96
N VAL A 84 22.42 -7.18 2.78
CA VAL A 84 22.09 -8.18 3.79
C VAL A 84 22.61 -9.54 3.35
N TYR A 85 23.40 -10.19 4.20
CA TYR A 85 23.90 -11.54 3.99
C TYR A 85 23.15 -12.52 4.89
N LEU A 86 22.74 -13.62 4.32
CA LEU A 86 22.02 -14.68 5.01
C LEU A 86 23.00 -15.80 5.39
N SER A 87 22.87 -16.29 6.62
CA SER A 87 23.56 -17.49 7.13
C SER A 87 22.75 -18.76 6.84
N ALA A 88 23.12 -19.86 7.42
CA ALA A 88 22.36 -21.12 7.39
C ALA A 88 21.01 -21.04 8.13
N ASN A 89 20.81 -20.05 9.00
CA ASN A 89 19.57 -19.85 9.73
C ASN A 89 18.45 -19.38 8.82
N ASN A 90 17.21 -19.76 9.13
CA ASN A 90 16.06 -19.30 8.37
C ASN A 90 15.71 -17.85 8.74
N ALA A 91 15.50 -17.02 7.72
CA ALA A 91 15.03 -15.66 7.84
C ALA A 91 13.54 -15.56 7.48
N THR A 92 12.86 -14.60 8.11
CA THR A 92 11.56 -14.08 7.69
C THR A 92 11.72 -12.59 7.43
N ILE A 93 11.20 -12.12 6.30
CA ILE A 93 11.33 -10.73 5.89
C ILE A 93 9.95 -10.07 5.91
N TYR A 94 9.83 -9.00 6.70
CA TYR A 94 8.67 -8.11 6.68
C TYR A 94 9.04 -6.86 5.91
N ALA A 95 8.08 -6.32 5.16
CA ALA A 95 8.25 -5.14 4.33
C ALA A 95 7.15 -4.12 4.56
N TYR A 96 7.47 -2.85 4.34
CA TYR A 96 6.49 -1.76 4.28
C TYR A 96 6.92 -0.70 3.27
N THR A 97 5.95 0.02 2.75
CA THR A 97 6.15 1.20 1.91
C THR A 97 5.12 2.27 2.27
N PRO A 98 5.46 3.57 2.18
CA PRO A 98 6.75 4.15 1.81
C PRO A 98 7.81 4.00 2.91
N TYR A 99 9.08 3.90 2.51
CA TYR A 99 10.20 3.85 3.46
C TYR A 99 10.35 5.15 4.24
N SER A 100 10.73 5.03 5.50
CA SER A 100 11.12 6.18 6.33
C SER A 100 12.27 5.83 7.26
N THR A 101 13.24 6.72 7.35
CA THR A 101 14.36 6.61 8.30
C THR A 101 13.93 6.78 9.76
N SER A 102 12.77 7.39 10.00
CA SER A 102 12.25 7.61 11.37
C SER A 102 11.59 6.37 11.97
N VAL A 103 11.41 5.29 11.19
CA VAL A 103 10.80 4.06 11.66
C VAL A 103 11.80 3.25 12.47
N THR A 104 11.52 3.07 13.76
CA THR A 104 12.38 2.32 14.70
C THR A 104 11.89 0.89 14.96
N ALA A 105 10.59 0.63 14.73
CA ALA A 105 9.98 -0.69 14.93
C ALA A 105 8.92 -0.98 13.87
N GLY A 106 8.92 -2.18 13.31
CA GLY A 106 7.95 -2.60 12.31
C GLY A 106 6.50 -2.71 12.84
N THR A 107 6.32 -2.78 14.15
CA THR A 107 5.00 -2.75 14.81
C THR A 107 4.43 -1.34 14.97
N SER A 108 5.20 -0.30 14.60
CA SER A 108 4.85 1.10 14.86
C SER A 108 5.31 2.03 13.74
N VAL A 109 4.98 1.67 12.49
CA VAL A 109 5.28 2.52 11.32
C VAL A 109 4.31 3.70 11.29
N PRO A 110 4.79 4.96 11.32
CA PRO A 110 3.91 6.12 11.27
C PRO A 110 3.12 6.20 9.96
N VAL A 111 1.83 6.49 10.08
CA VAL A 111 0.90 6.67 8.96
C VAL A 111 0.35 8.09 8.99
N SER A 112 0.33 8.76 7.84
CA SER A 112 -0.30 10.07 7.66
C SER A 112 -1.07 10.11 6.34
N VAL A 113 -2.37 10.38 6.42
CA VAL A 113 -3.29 10.38 5.27
C VAL A 113 -3.97 11.73 5.05
N GLY A 114 -3.48 12.81 5.66
CA GLY A 114 -4.15 14.12 5.67
C GLY A 114 -4.55 14.68 4.30
N THR A 115 -3.87 14.27 3.22
CA THR A 115 -4.21 14.65 1.83
C THR A 115 -5.03 13.61 1.07
N GLY A 116 -5.27 12.43 1.66
CA GLY A 116 -5.95 11.31 1.00
C GLY A 116 -5.19 10.68 -0.18
N LYS A 117 -3.91 11.02 -0.38
CA LYS A 117 -3.10 10.53 -1.52
C LYS A 117 -2.02 9.53 -1.15
N ALA A 118 -1.68 9.43 0.13
CA ALA A 118 -0.68 8.47 0.59
C ALA A 118 -1.23 7.04 0.46
N ASP A 119 -0.35 6.11 0.07
CA ASP A 119 -0.65 4.68 0.09
C ASP A 119 0.38 3.99 0.98
N TYR A 120 -0.10 3.18 1.91
CA TYR A 120 0.74 2.40 2.81
C TYR A 120 0.48 0.93 2.56
N CYS A 121 1.56 0.21 2.19
CA CYS A 121 1.48 -1.23 1.99
C CYS A 121 2.41 -1.95 2.97
N TYR A 122 2.09 -3.18 3.26
CA TYR A 122 2.86 -4.08 4.11
C TYR A 122 2.88 -5.48 3.51
N GLY A 123 3.89 -6.25 3.86
CA GLY A 123 4.01 -7.62 3.37
C GLY A 123 4.96 -8.47 4.16
N LYS A 124 4.92 -9.75 3.86
CA LYS A 124 5.78 -10.77 4.48
C LYS A 124 6.26 -11.73 3.42
N SER A 125 7.51 -12.14 3.54
CA SER A 125 8.06 -13.19 2.68
C SER A 125 7.40 -14.54 2.92
N THR A 126 7.36 -15.36 1.87
CA THR A 126 6.94 -16.76 1.92
C THR A 126 8.10 -17.68 1.64
N GLY A 127 7.99 -18.94 2.10
CA GLY A 127 9.00 -19.98 1.88
C GLY A 127 10.19 -19.93 2.85
N THR A 128 11.14 -20.81 2.62
CA THR A 128 12.37 -20.90 3.40
C THR A 128 13.43 -20.00 2.78
N ILE A 129 13.94 -19.06 3.56
CA ILE A 129 14.94 -18.07 3.13
C ILE A 129 16.15 -18.20 4.03
N ASN A 130 17.29 -18.54 3.45
CA ASN A 130 18.59 -18.69 4.14
C ASN A 130 19.72 -18.69 3.09
N ALA A 131 20.96 -18.94 3.50
CA ALA A 131 22.11 -18.98 2.57
C ALA A 131 21.96 -19.97 1.41
N LYS A 132 21.22 -21.07 1.57
CA LYS A 132 20.95 -22.05 0.50
C LYS A 132 19.86 -21.57 -0.47
N SER A 133 18.93 -20.74 0.01
CA SER A 133 17.80 -20.18 -0.74
C SER A 133 17.69 -18.69 -0.46
N PRO A 134 18.59 -17.87 -1.00
CA PRO A 134 18.71 -16.45 -0.62
C PRO A 134 17.74 -15.53 -1.33
N SER A 135 16.75 -16.06 -2.05
CA SER A 135 15.75 -15.27 -2.78
C SER A 135 14.44 -15.21 -2.01
N ALA A 136 14.01 -14.00 -1.64
CA ALA A 136 12.76 -13.75 -0.97
C ALA A 136 11.72 -13.16 -1.93
N THR A 137 10.53 -13.76 -1.95
CA THR A 137 9.35 -13.16 -2.58
C THR A 137 8.43 -12.60 -1.49
N ILE A 138 8.06 -11.32 -1.57
CA ILE A 138 7.23 -10.63 -0.58
C ILE A 138 5.90 -10.28 -1.22
N SER A 139 4.80 -10.81 -0.70
CA SER A 139 3.45 -10.43 -1.10
C SER A 139 3.05 -9.17 -0.34
N MET A 140 2.78 -8.09 -1.09
CA MET A 140 2.40 -6.79 -0.54
C MET A 140 0.88 -6.62 -0.53
N ASN A 141 0.35 -5.96 0.50
CA ASN A 141 -1.07 -5.67 0.66
C ASN A 141 -1.26 -4.20 1.06
N HIS A 142 -2.37 -3.58 0.66
CA HIS A 142 -2.74 -2.24 1.13
C HIS A 142 -3.15 -2.27 2.60
N ALA A 143 -2.63 -1.36 3.40
CA ALA A 143 -3.02 -1.18 4.81
C ALA A 143 -4.18 -0.19 4.97
N LEU A 144 -4.41 0.66 3.98
CA LEU A 144 -5.49 1.65 3.95
C LEU A 144 -6.74 1.11 3.27
N THR A 145 -7.83 1.84 3.42
CA THR A 145 -9.03 1.75 2.56
C THR A 145 -8.98 2.84 1.50
N LYS A 146 -9.65 2.63 0.39
CA LYS A 146 -9.87 3.65 -0.62
C LYS A 146 -11.34 4.05 -0.65
N VAL A 147 -11.60 5.35 -0.65
CA VAL A 147 -12.94 5.92 -0.81
C VAL A 147 -13.00 6.64 -2.14
N ARG A 148 -13.94 6.23 -2.98
CA ARG A 148 -14.15 6.74 -4.34
C ARG A 148 -15.49 7.46 -4.43
N PHE A 149 -15.47 8.67 -5.00
CA PHE A 149 -16.69 9.42 -5.28
C PHE A 149 -16.94 9.48 -6.79
N LYS A 150 -18.08 8.97 -7.23
CA LYS A 150 -18.59 9.15 -8.59
C LYS A 150 -19.63 10.27 -8.57
N LEU A 151 -19.27 11.43 -9.11
CA LEU A 151 -20.11 12.62 -9.09
C LEU A 151 -20.69 12.90 -10.48
N SER A 152 -22.00 13.00 -10.59
CA SER A 152 -22.72 13.50 -11.76
C SER A 152 -23.60 14.69 -11.36
N LYS A 153 -24.04 15.50 -12.33
CA LYS A 153 -25.01 16.58 -12.09
C LYS A 153 -26.29 16.39 -12.89
N THR A 154 -27.40 16.81 -12.32
CA THR A 154 -28.70 16.85 -13.01
C THR A 154 -28.85 18.15 -13.80
N SER A 155 -29.88 18.24 -14.67
CA SER A 155 -30.23 19.43 -15.40
C SER A 155 -30.66 20.62 -14.49
N THR A 156 -31.04 20.35 -13.24
CA THR A 156 -31.41 21.36 -12.26
C THR A 156 -30.22 22.10 -11.65
N TYR A 157 -28.98 21.55 -11.78
CA TYR A 157 -27.76 22.25 -11.41
C TYR A 157 -27.20 23.01 -12.60
N THR A 158 -27.28 24.32 -12.59
CA THR A 158 -26.90 25.21 -13.72
C THR A 158 -25.44 25.67 -13.69
N GLY A 159 -24.69 25.35 -12.61
CA GLY A 159 -23.27 25.69 -12.48
C GLY A 159 -22.37 24.90 -13.41
N ALA A 160 -21.13 25.35 -13.56
CA ALA A 160 -20.10 24.68 -14.38
C ALA A 160 -19.77 23.26 -13.88
N GLY A 161 -19.87 23.03 -12.57
CA GLY A 161 -19.56 21.75 -11.93
C GLY A 161 -18.05 21.60 -11.61
N LYS A 162 -17.33 22.70 -11.46
CA LYS A 162 -15.90 22.68 -11.12
C LYS A 162 -15.70 22.27 -9.66
N LEU A 163 -15.28 21.03 -9.44
CA LEU A 163 -14.89 20.50 -8.12
C LEU A 163 -13.46 20.92 -7.81
N THR A 164 -13.23 21.59 -6.69
CA THR A 164 -11.90 22.05 -6.26
C THR A 164 -11.43 21.44 -4.96
N GLU A 165 -12.35 20.87 -4.15
CA GLU A 165 -12.01 20.26 -2.88
C GLU A 165 -12.99 19.13 -2.53
N ILE A 166 -12.43 18.08 -1.93
CA ILE A 166 -13.16 17.01 -1.23
C ILE A 166 -12.58 16.93 0.18
N SER A 167 -13.42 17.10 1.20
CA SER A 167 -13.02 17.00 2.60
C SER A 167 -13.89 15.96 3.31
N VAL A 168 -13.26 14.89 3.80
CA VAL A 168 -13.90 13.83 4.57
C VAL A 168 -13.70 14.12 6.05
N ASN A 169 -14.80 14.29 6.78
CA ASN A 169 -14.81 14.75 8.17
C ASN A 169 -15.49 13.70 9.06
N GLY A 170 -14.84 13.29 10.15
CA GLY A 170 -15.46 12.52 11.22
C GLY A 170 -16.21 13.43 12.20
N SER A 171 -17.41 13.02 12.59
CA SER A 171 -18.19 13.75 13.61
C SER A 171 -17.74 13.44 15.04
N THR A 172 -17.05 12.33 15.23
CA THR A 172 -16.52 11.89 16.53
C THR A 172 -15.03 11.60 16.44
N ASN A 173 -14.35 11.62 17.58
CA ASN A 173 -12.88 11.58 17.68
C ASN A 173 -12.20 10.33 17.11
N ASN A 174 -12.92 9.33 16.62
CA ASN A 174 -12.32 8.07 16.20
C ASN A 174 -12.78 7.58 14.82
N THR A 175 -13.71 8.27 14.17
CA THR A 175 -14.33 7.79 12.93
C THR A 175 -13.48 8.08 11.70
N VAL A 176 -12.86 9.27 11.65
CA VAL A 176 -11.88 9.64 10.62
C VAL A 176 -10.65 10.17 11.34
N CYS A 177 -9.50 9.61 11.06
CA CYS A 177 -8.23 10.06 11.62
C CYS A 177 -7.23 10.29 10.50
N ALA A 178 -6.51 11.41 10.54
CA ALA A 178 -5.50 11.76 9.55
C ALA A 178 -4.15 11.10 9.80
N SER A 179 -3.94 10.49 10.99
CA SER A 179 -2.70 9.79 11.31
C SER A 179 -2.92 8.56 12.20
N GLY A 180 -1.92 7.70 12.23
CA GLY A 180 -1.92 6.47 13.03
C GLY A 180 -0.57 5.77 12.99
N THR A 181 -0.55 4.53 13.48
CA THR A 181 0.61 3.64 13.40
C THR A 181 0.22 2.31 12.79
N LEU A 182 1.01 1.84 11.83
CA LEU A 182 0.84 0.56 11.15
C LEU A 182 1.74 -0.51 11.78
N ASP A 183 1.15 -1.63 12.16
CA ASP A 183 1.87 -2.87 12.46
C ASP A 183 1.98 -3.69 11.16
N ILE A 184 3.20 -3.82 10.65
CA ILE A 184 3.46 -4.50 9.36
C ILE A 184 3.31 -6.03 9.44
N SER A 185 3.23 -6.61 10.63
CA SER A 185 2.99 -8.05 10.79
C SER A 185 1.53 -8.42 10.52
N THR A 186 0.61 -7.51 10.80
CA THR A 186 -0.84 -7.72 10.71
C THR A 186 -1.52 -6.82 9.68
N GLY A 187 -0.85 -5.72 9.30
CA GLY A 187 -1.44 -4.65 8.49
C GLY A 187 -2.51 -3.86 9.23
N LYS A 188 -2.57 -3.95 10.56
CA LYS A 188 -3.49 -3.18 11.38
C LYS A 188 -2.94 -1.77 11.56
N ILE A 189 -3.78 -0.78 11.33
CA ILE A 189 -3.50 0.61 11.70
C ILE A 189 -4.24 0.94 12.99
N THR A 190 -3.49 1.42 13.98
CA THR A 190 -4.06 2.03 15.18
C THR A 190 -4.10 3.53 14.95
N ALA A 191 -5.31 4.07 14.83
CA ALA A 191 -5.52 5.49 14.60
C ALA A 191 -5.07 6.34 15.80
N THR A 192 -4.50 7.50 15.53
CA THR A 192 -4.13 8.49 16.57
C THR A 192 -5.33 9.39 16.82
N THR A 193 -6.02 9.17 17.95
CA THR A 193 -7.28 9.86 18.29
C THR A 193 -7.12 11.36 18.56
N SER A 194 -5.92 11.82 18.85
CA SER A 194 -5.58 13.25 18.98
C SER A 194 -5.19 13.92 17.67
N SER A 195 -5.21 13.17 16.55
CA SER A 195 -4.90 13.73 15.23
C SER A 195 -6.09 14.51 14.66
N SER A 196 -5.88 15.18 13.52
CA SER A 196 -6.97 15.76 12.75
C SER A 196 -7.99 14.68 12.34
N HIS A 197 -9.27 14.99 12.49
CA HIS A 197 -10.40 14.16 12.04
C HIS A 197 -10.89 14.56 10.66
N VAL A 198 -10.03 15.23 9.89
CA VAL A 198 -10.31 15.72 8.54
C VAL A 198 -9.22 15.27 7.60
N VAL A 199 -9.63 14.68 6.50
CA VAL A 199 -8.74 14.33 5.37
C VAL A 199 -9.22 15.10 4.15
N THR A 200 -8.37 15.95 3.58
CA THR A 200 -8.75 16.86 2.50
C THR A 200 -7.87 16.72 1.28
N GLN A 201 -8.51 16.62 0.13
CA GLN A 201 -7.87 16.72 -1.18
C GLN A 201 -8.32 18.02 -1.84
N THR A 202 -7.37 18.86 -2.27
CA THR A 202 -7.67 20.16 -2.88
C THR A 202 -6.82 20.43 -4.11
N ASN A 203 -7.40 21.13 -5.08
CA ASN A 203 -6.71 21.68 -6.25
C ASN A 203 -7.47 22.93 -6.76
N ALA A 204 -6.90 24.10 -6.60
CA ALA A 204 -7.52 25.36 -7.02
C ALA A 204 -7.80 25.44 -8.55
N SER A 205 -6.99 24.74 -9.36
CA SER A 205 -7.22 24.62 -10.80
C SER A 205 -8.37 23.68 -11.16
N GLY A 206 -8.85 22.87 -10.20
CA GLY A 206 -9.92 21.88 -10.32
C GLY A 206 -9.37 20.46 -10.15
N LEU A 207 -10.06 19.66 -9.34
CA LEU A 207 -9.85 18.21 -9.23
C LEU A 207 -10.55 17.48 -10.37
N TYR A 208 -11.78 17.95 -10.70
CA TYR A 208 -12.65 17.33 -11.69
C TYR A 208 -13.73 18.30 -12.15
N THR A 209 -14.25 18.13 -13.37
CA THR A 209 -15.47 18.82 -13.86
C THR A 209 -16.63 17.83 -13.85
N ILE A 210 -17.62 18.07 -13.01
CA ILE A 210 -18.81 17.24 -12.87
C ILE A 210 -19.72 17.46 -14.09
N THR A 211 -20.04 16.38 -14.79
CA THR A 211 -20.90 16.36 -15.97
C THR A 211 -22.25 15.71 -15.66
N THR A 212 -23.15 15.66 -16.63
CA THR A 212 -24.44 14.96 -16.51
C THR A 212 -24.28 13.43 -16.57
N THR A 213 -23.12 12.94 -16.98
CA THR A 213 -22.82 11.49 -17.06
C THR A 213 -22.08 11.05 -15.80
N THR A 214 -22.50 9.95 -15.20
CA THR A 214 -21.76 9.32 -14.10
C THR A 214 -20.39 8.84 -14.62
N PRO A 215 -19.27 9.22 -13.97
CA PRO A 215 -17.95 8.85 -14.43
C PRO A 215 -17.71 7.33 -14.33
N SER A 216 -16.89 6.81 -15.24
CA SER A 216 -16.34 5.45 -15.11
C SER A 216 -15.44 5.32 -13.88
N ASP A 217 -15.13 4.09 -13.46
CA ASP A 217 -14.19 3.86 -12.35
C ASP A 217 -12.81 4.44 -12.64
N ALA A 218 -12.32 4.30 -13.86
CA ALA A 218 -11.03 4.86 -14.28
C ALA A 218 -11.00 6.40 -14.17
N THR A 219 -12.09 7.07 -14.54
CA THR A 219 -12.20 8.54 -14.42
C THR A 219 -12.33 8.97 -12.96
N ALA A 220 -13.14 8.26 -12.16
CA ALA A 220 -13.34 8.54 -10.75
C ALA A 220 -12.10 8.24 -9.90
N ALA A 221 -11.21 7.36 -10.35
CA ALA A 221 -9.97 7.02 -9.65
C ALA A 221 -9.06 8.24 -9.38
N ALA A 222 -9.15 9.30 -10.17
CA ALA A 222 -8.44 10.55 -9.91
C ALA A 222 -8.89 11.24 -8.62
N LEU A 223 -10.11 10.95 -8.16
CA LEU A 223 -10.72 11.49 -6.93
C LEU A 223 -10.64 10.51 -5.74
N ASP A 224 -9.99 9.36 -5.90
CA ASP A 224 -9.84 8.39 -4.83
C ASP A 224 -9.09 9.01 -3.65
N MET A 225 -9.60 8.73 -2.45
CA MET A 225 -8.97 9.14 -1.18
C MET A 225 -8.59 7.88 -0.40
N ALA A 226 -7.30 7.79 -0.06
CA ALA A 226 -6.81 6.74 0.83
C ALA A 226 -6.99 7.17 2.29
N LEU A 227 -7.70 6.38 3.08
CA LEU A 227 -8.09 6.68 4.45
C LEU A 227 -7.70 5.53 5.39
N ILE A 228 -7.61 5.83 6.67
CA ILE A 228 -7.44 4.78 7.70
C ILE A 228 -8.75 3.99 7.79
N PRO A 229 -8.69 2.64 7.82
CA PRO A 229 -9.86 1.80 8.00
C PRO A 229 -10.69 2.18 9.23
N ALA A 230 -12.02 2.21 9.08
CA ALA A 230 -12.93 2.66 10.13
C ALA A 230 -14.29 1.96 10.05
N ILE A 231 -14.99 1.90 11.18
CA ILE A 231 -16.40 1.52 11.28
C ILE A 231 -17.14 2.75 11.78
N PHE A 232 -18.27 3.07 11.17
CA PHE A 232 -19.05 4.26 11.53
C PHE A 232 -20.55 4.03 11.36
N GLU A 233 -21.31 4.71 12.20
CA GLU A 233 -22.76 4.76 12.14
C GLU A 233 -23.23 5.86 11.17
N GLU A 234 -24.53 5.89 10.91
CA GLU A 234 -25.14 6.89 10.03
C GLU A 234 -24.83 8.32 10.50
N LYS A 235 -24.39 9.17 9.60
CA LYS A 235 -24.04 10.60 9.84
C LYS A 235 -22.77 10.84 10.68
N GLU A 236 -22.03 9.81 11.05
CA GLU A 236 -20.73 9.99 11.73
C GLU A 236 -19.62 10.46 10.79
N VAL A 237 -19.77 10.20 9.50
CA VAL A 237 -18.85 10.70 8.47
C VAL A 237 -19.59 11.65 7.54
N ASN A 238 -19.07 12.88 7.44
CA ASN A 238 -19.58 13.92 6.54
C ASN A 238 -18.53 14.24 5.48
N VAL A 239 -18.97 14.38 4.24
CA VAL A 239 -18.11 14.77 3.13
C VAL A 239 -18.56 16.14 2.61
N ALA A 240 -17.64 17.08 2.59
CA ALA A 240 -17.82 18.38 1.99
C ALA A 240 -17.16 18.43 0.61
N PHE A 241 -17.91 18.88 -0.39
CA PHE A 241 -17.43 19.09 -1.76
C PHE A 241 -17.50 20.57 -2.07
N THR A 242 -16.37 21.19 -2.42
CA THR A 242 -16.36 22.58 -2.91
C THR A 242 -16.50 22.56 -4.42
N ILE A 243 -17.69 22.96 -4.91
CA ILE A 243 -18.07 22.95 -6.32
C ILE A 243 -18.50 24.37 -6.71
N ASP A 244 -17.90 24.93 -7.76
CA ASP A 244 -18.17 26.30 -8.22
C ASP A 244 -18.11 27.32 -7.06
N SER A 245 -17.12 27.18 -6.17
CA SER A 245 -16.89 27.98 -4.96
C SER A 245 -18.00 27.88 -3.90
N LYS A 246 -18.87 26.87 -3.98
CA LYS A 246 -19.91 26.58 -2.98
C LYS A 246 -19.63 25.24 -2.32
N ILE A 247 -19.92 25.14 -1.01
CA ILE A 247 -19.76 23.90 -0.25
C ILE A 247 -21.07 23.13 -0.26
N PHE A 248 -20.99 21.87 -0.68
CA PHE A 248 -22.08 20.88 -0.63
C PHE A 248 -21.69 19.77 0.34
N ASN A 249 -22.47 19.63 1.40
CA ASN A 249 -22.25 18.60 2.41
C ASN A 249 -23.09 17.36 2.11
N PHE A 250 -22.51 16.19 2.33
CA PHE A 250 -23.19 14.92 2.24
C PHE A 250 -22.79 14.03 3.41
N SER A 251 -23.77 13.57 4.20
CA SER A 251 -23.57 12.63 5.30
C SER A 251 -23.58 11.22 4.74
N LEU A 252 -22.55 10.43 5.05
CA LEU A 252 -22.48 9.05 4.61
C LEU A 252 -23.44 8.17 5.39
N PRO A 253 -24.03 7.14 4.76
CA PRO A 253 -24.74 6.09 5.46
C PRO A 253 -23.76 5.30 6.34
N LYS A 254 -24.31 4.56 7.31
CA LYS A 254 -23.56 3.56 8.09
C LYS A 254 -22.67 2.69 7.18
N GLY A 255 -21.43 2.44 7.60
CA GLY A 255 -20.51 1.66 6.79
C GLY A 255 -19.31 1.11 7.55
N THR A 256 -18.57 0.26 6.85
CA THR A 256 -17.29 -0.26 7.28
C THR A 256 -16.29 -0.05 6.14
N TRP A 257 -15.20 0.66 6.43
CA TRP A 257 -14.07 0.82 5.54
C TRP A 257 -12.98 -0.18 5.95
N GLU A 258 -12.86 -1.25 5.21
CA GLU A 258 -11.83 -2.27 5.46
C GLU A 258 -10.54 -1.96 4.70
N LYS A 259 -9.40 -2.39 5.24
CA LYS A 259 -8.12 -2.29 4.54
C LYS A 259 -8.16 -3.08 3.23
N GLY A 260 -7.52 -2.55 2.20
CA GLY A 260 -7.45 -3.20 0.90
C GLY A 260 -8.77 -3.22 0.14
N LYS A 261 -9.75 -2.39 0.53
CA LYS A 261 -11.04 -2.27 -0.17
C LYS A 261 -11.23 -0.87 -0.76
N ILE A 262 -11.99 -0.81 -1.86
CA ILE A 262 -12.49 0.42 -2.48
C ILE A 262 -13.97 0.53 -2.17
N ASN A 263 -14.35 1.62 -1.52
CA ASN A 263 -15.75 1.94 -1.20
C ASN A 263 -16.22 3.06 -2.13
N THR A 264 -17.13 2.76 -3.05
CA THR A 264 -17.59 3.70 -4.07
C THR A 264 -18.95 4.27 -3.69
N TYR A 265 -19.02 5.60 -3.60
CA TYR A 265 -20.23 6.40 -3.39
C TYR A 265 -20.60 7.12 -4.68
N THR A 266 -21.77 6.81 -5.25
CA THR A 266 -22.27 7.47 -6.45
C THR A 266 -23.26 8.56 -6.06
N LEU A 267 -22.93 9.82 -6.34
CA LEU A 267 -23.70 10.99 -5.93
C LEU A 267 -24.14 11.78 -7.15
N SER A 268 -25.31 12.41 -7.03
CA SER A 268 -25.88 13.31 -8.02
C SER A 268 -26.08 14.70 -7.44
N LEU A 269 -25.52 15.71 -8.10
CA LEU A 269 -25.64 17.12 -7.74
C LEU A 269 -26.84 17.74 -8.45
N GLY A 270 -27.85 18.15 -7.69
CA GLY A 270 -29.01 18.89 -8.19
C GLY A 270 -29.06 20.30 -7.66
N GLY A 271 -30.10 21.09 -8.07
CA GLY A 271 -30.32 22.42 -7.57
C GLY A 271 -30.55 22.52 -6.05
N ALA A 272 -31.03 21.41 -5.43
CA ALA A 272 -31.24 21.31 -3.98
C ALA A 272 -30.03 20.75 -3.21
N GLY A 273 -28.96 20.36 -3.89
CA GLY A 273 -27.75 19.78 -3.26
C GLY A 273 -27.37 18.39 -3.78
N LEU A 274 -26.57 17.67 -3.00
CA LEU A 274 -26.11 16.31 -3.29
C LEU A 274 -27.09 15.27 -2.76
N THR A 275 -27.35 14.25 -3.58
CA THR A 275 -28.11 13.06 -3.21
C THR A 275 -27.37 11.80 -3.65
N MET A 276 -27.56 10.69 -2.96
CA MET A 276 -27.08 9.39 -3.47
C MET A 276 -27.89 9.01 -4.71
N ALA A 277 -27.17 8.69 -5.79
CA ALA A 277 -27.82 8.22 -7.02
C ALA A 277 -28.34 6.78 -6.87
N ASN A 278 -27.69 5.96 -6.04
CA ASN A 278 -28.08 4.61 -5.71
C ASN A 278 -28.05 4.44 -4.19
N ALA A 279 -28.99 3.64 -3.64
CA ALA A 279 -29.08 3.38 -2.20
C ALA A 279 -27.88 2.55 -1.67
N ASN A 280 -27.12 1.90 -2.54
CA ASN A 280 -26.05 0.99 -2.15
C ASN A 280 -24.67 1.56 -2.43
N VAL A 281 -23.78 1.44 -1.44
CA VAL A 281 -22.35 1.65 -1.59
C VAL A 281 -21.77 0.39 -2.24
N THR A 282 -20.98 0.56 -3.31
CA THR A 282 -20.26 -0.57 -3.92
C THR A 282 -18.94 -0.76 -3.17
N VAL A 283 -18.66 -1.98 -2.73
CA VAL A 283 -17.40 -2.36 -2.08
C VAL A 283 -16.71 -3.41 -2.93
N GLU A 284 -15.47 -3.16 -3.30
CA GLU A 284 -14.66 -4.06 -4.12
C GLU A 284 -13.23 -4.15 -3.59
N ASP A 285 -12.47 -5.16 -4.01
CA ASP A 285 -11.08 -5.29 -3.64
C ASP A 285 -10.27 -4.14 -4.26
N TRP A 286 -9.38 -3.57 -3.47
CA TRP A 286 -8.41 -2.61 -3.96
C TRP A 286 -7.30 -3.35 -4.70
N VAL A 287 -7.62 -3.81 -5.88
CA VAL A 287 -6.65 -4.27 -6.86
C VAL A 287 -6.16 -3.05 -7.62
N ASN A 288 -4.86 -2.84 -7.73
CA ASN A 288 -4.31 -1.72 -8.49
C ASN A 288 -4.81 -1.81 -9.93
N GLY A 289 -5.76 -0.93 -10.21
CA GLY A 289 -6.64 -1.03 -11.34
C GLY A 289 -5.97 -0.85 -12.68
N VAL A 290 -6.75 -1.21 -13.66
CA VAL A 290 -6.71 -0.81 -15.05
C VAL A 290 -5.95 0.52 -15.23
N THR A 291 -4.67 0.46 -15.49
CA THR A 291 -3.96 1.57 -16.12
C THR A 291 -4.53 1.67 -17.52
N ALA A 292 -5.37 2.67 -17.75
CA ALA A 292 -5.54 3.15 -19.10
C ALA A 292 -4.12 3.41 -19.64
N SER A 293 -3.76 2.67 -20.69
CA SER A 293 -2.55 2.90 -21.46
C SER A 293 -2.71 4.26 -22.14
N GLY A 294 -2.30 5.32 -21.44
CA GLY A 294 -2.14 6.66 -21.97
C GLY A 294 -0.65 6.93 -21.95
N GLU A 295 -0.02 6.90 -23.13
CA GLU A 295 1.31 7.46 -23.31
C GLU A 295 1.31 8.90 -22.79
N LEU A 296 2.09 9.15 -21.74
CA LEU A 296 2.50 10.52 -21.41
C LEU A 296 3.48 10.95 -22.49
N LYS A 297 3.03 11.81 -23.39
CA LYS A 297 3.89 12.64 -24.22
C LYS A 297 4.33 13.86 -23.45
#